data_c7763e7ebb94fbbc0e0c96e95bfde78c
#
_entry.id   c7763e7ebb94fbbc0e0c96e95bfde78c
#
_cell.length_a   1.000
_cell.length_b   1.000
_cell.length_c   1.000
_cell.angle_alpha   90.00
_cell.angle_beta   90.00
_cell.angle_gamma   90.00
#
_symmetry.space_group_name_H-M   'P 1'
#
loop_
_entity.id
_entity.type
_entity.pdbx_description
1 polymer ?
#
loop_
_entity_poly.entity_id
_entity_poly.type
_entity_poly.pdbx_seq_one_letter_code
_entity_poly.pdbx_strand_id
1 'polypeptide(L)'
;MEEKMKHFVGPDVSMKETAVCVVDDSGQRIWEGSVPSSADRIAATIREKAPELLRVGMETGPQAVWLWHALRKQGIAVDCLHARRAAAALKLQANKTDRNDAFGLARLVHSGWYEPVAIKSLDRYRMRAVLTARERIVRMCTTMINQLRGLAKTFGLMLSAGKGQVFETSVRRVLPDDTVLRDLFESLLSVLSGLKDQRRAFDRQLARFAREDEACRIVSSAPGIGSLTAIAFVTAVDDPARF
;
A
#
# COMPACT_ATOMS: atom_id res chain seq x y z
N MET A 1 32.53 -32.96 11.07
CA MET A 1 31.38 -32.38 10.31
C MET A 1 31.79 -30.96 9.98
N GLU A 2 32.10 -30.66 8.73
CA GLU A 2 32.34 -29.28 8.32
C GLU A 2 31.06 -28.50 8.55
N GLU A 3 31.13 -27.45 9.35
CA GLU A 3 30.01 -26.54 9.57
C GLU A 3 29.80 -25.78 8.24
N LYS A 4 28.67 -26.03 7.60
CA LYS A 4 28.35 -25.36 6.31
C LYS A 4 28.21 -23.87 6.53
N MET A 5 28.95 -23.10 5.73
CA MET A 5 28.97 -21.65 5.75
C MET A 5 27.55 -21.08 5.52
N LYS A 6 27.03 -20.29 6.46
CA LYS A 6 25.68 -19.70 6.39
C LYS A 6 25.69 -18.46 5.51
N HIS A 7 24.60 -18.26 4.80
CA HIS A 7 24.44 -17.12 3.87
C HIS A 7 23.33 -16.19 4.32
N PHE A 8 23.58 -14.89 4.16
CA PHE A 8 22.62 -13.81 4.39
C PHE A 8 22.52 -12.96 3.13
N VAL A 9 21.30 -12.55 2.79
CA VAL A 9 21.03 -11.89 1.52
C VAL A 9 20.31 -10.56 1.75
N GLY A 10 20.77 -9.52 1.07
CA GLY A 10 20.13 -8.21 1.01
C GLY A 10 19.72 -7.86 -0.41
N PRO A 11 18.45 -7.94 -0.78
CA PRO A 11 17.94 -7.37 -2.00
C PRO A 11 17.55 -5.90 -1.80
N ASP A 12 18.11 -5.01 -2.60
CA ASP A 12 17.61 -3.64 -2.78
C ASP A 12 16.70 -3.59 -4.01
N VAL A 13 15.40 -3.44 -3.74
CA VAL A 13 14.33 -3.66 -4.71
C VAL A 13 13.90 -2.37 -5.39
N SER A 14 14.09 -2.30 -6.71
CA SER A 14 13.55 -1.23 -7.54
C SER A 14 12.54 -1.73 -8.57
N MET A 15 11.97 -0.83 -9.38
CA MET A 15 10.87 -1.17 -10.31
C MET A 15 11.25 -2.18 -11.40
N LYS A 16 12.46 -2.09 -11.92
CA LYS A 16 12.90 -2.90 -13.06
C LYS A 16 13.91 -3.96 -12.67
N GLU A 17 14.88 -3.59 -11.86
CA GLU A 17 15.99 -4.44 -11.44
C GLU A 17 16.15 -4.37 -9.93
N THR A 18 16.55 -5.48 -9.35
CA THR A 18 16.85 -5.64 -7.93
C THR A 18 18.33 -5.92 -7.79
N ALA A 19 19.06 -5.06 -7.09
CA ALA A 19 20.42 -5.36 -6.67
C ALA A 19 20.38 -6.38 -5.53
N VAL A 20 21.15 -7.45 -5.66
CA VAL A 20 21.22 -8.52 -4.66
C VAL A 20 22.64 -8.71 -4.19
N CYS A 21 22.86 -8.72 -2.91
CA CYS A 21 24.15 -9.02 -2.31
C CYS A 21 24.02 -10.23 -1.36
N VAL A 22 24.98 -11.12 -1.43
CA VAL A 22 25.11 -12.28 -0.54
C VAL A 22 26.38 -12.10 0.31
N VAL A 23 26.23 -12.26 1.62
CA VAL A 23 27.35 -12.29 2.56
C VAL A 23 27.41 -13.63 3.28
N ASP A 24 28.61 -14.02 3.70
CA ASP A 24 28.86 -15.21 4.51
C ASP A 24 28.62 -14.97 6.02
N ASP A 25 28.96 -15.95 6.83
CA ASP A 25 28.88 -15.92 8.29
C ASP A 25 29.90 -14.98 8.96
N SER A 26 30.91 -14.49 8.23
CA SER A 26 31.83 -13.45 8.67
C SER A 26 31.34 -12.03 8.26
N GLY A 27 30.24 -11.92 7.49
CA GLY A 27 29.71 -10.68 6.95
C GLY A 27 30.48 -10.17 5.72
N GLN A 28 31.35 -11.01 5.13
CA GLN A 28 32.06 -10.69 3.89
C GLN A 28 31.19 -10.95 2.67
N ARG A 29 31.31 -10.09 1.68
CA ARG A 29 30.60 -10.23 0.40
C ARG A 29 31.17 -11.38 -0.40
N ILE A 30 30.35 -12.39 -0.67
CA ILE A 30 30.72 -13.54 -1.50
C ILE A 30 30.13 -13.44 -2.91
N TRP A 31 29.03 -12.72 -3.08
CA TRP A 31 28.44 -12.45 -4.40
C TRP A 31 27.62 -11.17 -4.41
N GLU A 32 27.61 -10.49 -5.55
CA GLU A 32 26.68 -9.39 -5.84
C GLU A 32 26.28 -9.40 -7.31
N GLY A 33 25.09 -8.91 -7.61
CA GLY A 33 24.60 -8.77 -8.98
C GLY A 33 23.24 -8.05 -9.03
N SER A 34 22.78 -7.79 -10.25
CA SER A 34 21.46 -7.23 -10.50
C SER A 34 20.62 -8.23 -11.29
N VAL A 35 19.35 -8.34 -10.93
CA VAL A 35 18.40 -9.26 -11.55
C VAL A 35 17.07 -8.54 -11.82
N PRO A 36 16.30 -8.95 -12.84
CA PRO A 36 14.97 -8.41 -13.03
C PRO A 36 14.11 -8.52 -11.77
N SER A 37 13.35 -7.45 -11.43
CA SER A 37 12.50 -7.39 -10.24
C SER A 37 11.26 -8.27 -10.37
N SER A 38 11.49 -9.57 -10.48
CA SER A 38 10.43 -10.60 -10.39
C SER A 38 10.76 -11.60 -9.26
N ALA A 39 9.73 -12.04 -8.55
CA ALA A 39 9.90 -12.95 -7.44
C ALA A 39 10.63 -14.24 -7.83
N ASP A 40 10.34 -14.78 -9.03
CA ASP A 40 10.94 -16.02 -9.52
C ASP A 40 12.43 -15.85 -9.83
N ARG A 41 12.82 -14.73 -10.45
CA ARG A 41 14.23 -14.45 -10.77
C ARG A 41 15.03 -14.19 -9.50
N ILE A 42 14.48 -13.40 -8.57
CA ILE A 42 15.12 -13.13 -7.26
C ILE A 42 15.27 -14.44 -6.48
N ALA A 43 14.21 -15.26 -6.40
CA ALA A 43 14.25 -16.53 -5.70
C ALA A 43 15.26 -17.52 -6.32
N ALA A 44 15.29 -17.62 -7.64
CA ALA A 44 16.25 -18.47 -8.36
C ALA A 44 17.69 -18.04 -8.05
N THR A 45 17.97 -16.75 -8.12
CA THR A 45 19.32 -16.21 -7.80
C THR A 45 19.68 -16.45 -6.34
N ILE A 46 18.77 -16.27 -5.39
CA ILE A 46 19.02 -16.54 -3.99
C ILE A 46 19.37 -18.02 -3.78
N ARG A 47 18.63 -18.96 -4.37
CA ARG A 47 18.91 -20.41 -4.24
C ARG A 47 20.25 -20.79 -4.86
N GLU A 48 20.60 -20.18 -5.99
CA GLU A 48 21.86 -20.46 -6.69
C GLU A 48 23.08 -19.89 -5.93
N LYS A 49 22.98 -18.64 -5.46
CA LYS A 49 24.12 -17.91 -4.89
C LYS A 49 24.21 -17.98 -3.37
N ALA A 50 23.16 -18.45 -2.70
CA ALA A 50 23.08 -18.62 -1.26
C ALA A 50 22.50 -20.00 -0.91
N PRO A 51 23.16 -21.12 -1.25
CA PRO A 51 22.63 -22.47 -1.03
C PRO A 51 22.36 -22.79 0.45
N GLU A 52 23.15 -22.24 1.37
CA GLU A 52 22.95 -22.37 2.83
C GLU A 52 22.30 -21.10 3.40
N LEU A 53 21.25 -20.64 2.73
CA LEU A 53 20.51 -19.42 3.10
C LEU A 53 19.96 -19.53 4.53
N LEU A 54 20.33 -18.60 5.39
CA LEU A 54 19.74 -18.45 6.71
C LEU A 54 18.64 -17.38 6.71
N ARG A 55 18.89 -16.21 6.09
CA ARG A 55 17.94 -15.12 6.12
C ARG A 55 18.11 -14.16 4.93
N VAL A 56 16.98 -13.60 4.49
CA VAL A 56 16.93 -12.48 3.53
C VAL A 56 16.36 -11.27 4.24
N GLY A 57 16.98 -10.09 4.06
CA GLY A 57 16.45 -8.83 4.61
C GLY A 57 16.22 -7.82 3.52
N MET A 58 14.99 -7.37 3.35
CA MET A 58 14.60 -6.36 2.37
C MET A 58 13.97 -5.15 3.06
N GLU A 59 14.18 -3.97 2.49
CA GLU A 59 13.58 -2.74 3.01
C GLU A 59 12.08 -2.66 2.73
N THR A 60 11.29 -2.07 3.65
CA THR A 60 9.88 -1.77 3.38
C THR A 60 9.76 -0.70 2.30
N GLY A 61 9.07 -1.02 1.21
CA GLY A 61 8.86 -0.15 0.06
C GLY A 61 7.57 -0.51 -0.69
N PRO A 62 7.26 0.17 -1.79
CA PRO A 62 6.02 -0.08 -2.55
C PRO A 62 5.84 -1.52 -3.02
N GLN A 63 6.93 -2.23 -3.32
CA GLN A 63 6.91 -3.61 -3.78
C GLN A 63 7.12 -4.64 -2.66
N ALA A 64 7.47 -4.19 -1.45
CA ALA A 64 7.86 -5.07 -0.35
C ALA A 64 6.78 -6.09 0.02
N VAL A 65 5.52 -5.67 0.11
CA VAL A 65 4.41 -6.55 0.48
C VAL A 65 4.24 -7.69 -0.51
N TRP A 66 4.17 -7.37 -1.81
CA TRP A 66 4.03 -8.36 -2.86
C TRP A 66 5.22 -9.33 -2.88
N LEU A 67 6.43 -8.80 -2.87
CA LEU A 67 7.65 -9.60 -2.96
C LEU A 67 7.84 -10.50 -1.73
N TRP A 68 7.56 -9.96 -0.53
CA TRP A 68 7.62 -10.74 0.71
C TRP A 68 6.71 -11.97 0.64
N HIS A 69 5.45 -11.78 0.26
CA HIS A 69 4.51 -12.90 0.14
C HIS A 69 4.94 -13.90 -0.94
N ALA A 70 5.45 -13.41 -2.08
CA ALA A 70 5.89 -14.26 -3.17
C ALA A 70 7.13 -15.10 -2.82
N LEU A 71 8.11 -14.50 -2.14
CA LEU A 71 9.32 -15.21 -1.69
C LEU A 71 9.00 -16.20 -0.55
N ARG A 72 8.17 -15.81 0.42
CA ARG A 72 7.72 -16.71 1.49
C ARG A 72 6.95 -17.91 0.96
N LYS A 73 6.09 -17.72 -0.05
CA LYS A 73 5.40 -18.82 -0.73
C LYS A 73 6.38 -19.80 -1.40
N GLN A 74 7.55 -19.34 -1.78
CA GLN A 74 8.62 -20.17 -2.35
C GLN A 74 9.57 -20.74 -1.30
N GLY A 75 9.25 -20.62 0.01
CA GLY A 75 10.03 -21.18 1.10
C GLY A 75 11.26 -20.35 1.50
N ILE A 76 11.40 -19.12 1.02
CA ILE A 76 12.51 -18.24 1.37
C ILE A 76 12.20 -17.49 2.68
N ALA A 77 13.09 -17.58 3.66
CA ALA A 77 12.98 -16.86 4.93
C ALA A 77 13.33 -15.37 4.72
N VAL A 78 12.31 -14.52 4.59
CA VAL A 78 12.45 -13.07 4.33
C VAL A 78 11.93 -12.27 5.50
N ASP A 79 12.72 -11.31 5.97
CA ASP A 79 12.32 -10.26 6.89
C ASP A 79 12.23 -8.91 6.17
N CYS A 80 11.22 -8.12 6.51
CA CYS A 80 11.14 -6.73 6.08
C CYS A 80 11.75 -5.82 7.15
N LEU A 81 12.66 -4.94 6.75
CA LEU A 81 13.31 -3.97 7.62
C LEU A 81 12.61 -2.61 7.48
N HIS A 82 12.47 -1.92 8.60
CA HIS A 82 11.86 -0.59 8.58
C HIS A 82 12.73 0.39 7.79
N ALA A 83 12.21 0.97 6.69
CA ALA A 83 12.96 1.82 5.77
C ALA A 83 13.77 2.93 6.44
N ARG A 84 13.20 3.65 7.43
CA ARG A 84 13.93 4.72 8.12
C ARG A 84 15.08 4.20 8.97
N ARG A 85 14.94 3.03 9.61
CA ARG A 85 15.99 2.42 10.44
C ARG A 85 17.08 1.83 9.55
N ALA A 86 16.70 1.13 8.48
CA ALA A 86 17.64 0.64 7.47
C ALA A 86 18.43 1.79 6.85
N ALA A 87 17.77 2.84 6.35
CA ALA A 87 18.43 4.03 5.82
C ALA A 87 19.35 4.73 6.81
N ALA A 88 19.03 4.75 8.11
CA ALA A 88 19.92 5.32 9.13
C ALA A 88 21.21 4.50 9.28
N ALA A 89 21.12 3.16 9.26
CA ALA A 89 22.30 2.28 9.30
C ALA A 89 23.11 2.37 8.00
N LEU A 90 22.46 2.47 6.83
CA LEU A 90 23.11 2.59 5.53
C LEU A 90 23.82 3.93 5.32
N LYS A 91 23.40 5.00 6.01
CA LYS A 91 24.07 6.32 5.97
C LYS A 91 25.52 6.31 6.47
N LEU A 92 25.93 5.27 7.18
CA LEU A 92 27.32 5.09 7.58
C LEU A 92 28.24 4.69 6.40
N GLN A 93 27.69 4.36 5.24
CA GLN A 93 28.43 4.03 4.02
C GLN A 93 28.75 5.30 3.24
N ALA A 94 30.00 5.41 2.77
CA ALA A 94 30.50 6.62 2.12
C ALA A 94 29.84 6.97 0.77
N ASN A 95 29.36 5.97 0.02
CA ASN A 95 28.75 6.14 -1.30
C ASN A 95 27.41 5.42 -1.39
N LYS A 96 26.37 6.17 -1.76
CA LYS A 96 25.03 5.59 -2.00
C LYS A 96 24.95 5.07 -3.44
N THR A 97 24.84 3.75 -3.57
CA THR A 97 24.52 3.03 -4.81
C THR A 97 23.65 1.84 -4.46
N ASP A 98 22.81 1.37 -5.39
CA ASP A 98 21.94 0.20 -5.17
C ASP A 98 22.74 -1.04 -4.72
N ARG A 99 23.97 -1.21 -5.21
CA ARG A 99 24.88 -2.29 -4.78
C ARG A 99 25.31 -2.14 -3.33
N ASN A 100 25.68 -0.93 -2.92
CA ASN A 100 26.06 -0.66 -1.53
C ASN A 100 24.85 -0.78 -0.59
N ASP A 101 23.67 -0.35 -1.02
CA ASP A 101 22.44 -0.48 -0.26
C ASP A 101 22.08 -1.98 -0.08
N ALA A 102 22.19 -2.80 -1.14
CA ALA A 102 22.04 -4.26 -1.06
C ALA A 102 23.04 -4.91 -0.11
N PHE A 103 24.32 -4.52 -0.19
CA PHE A 103 25.36 -5.01 0.74
C PHE A 103 25.06 -4.60 2.19
N GLY A 104 24.66 -3.37 2.41
CA GLY A 104 24.29 -2.89 3.74
C GLY A 104 23.09 -3.65 4.34
N LEU A 105 22.06 -3.94 3.51
CA LEU A 105 20.93 -4.78 3.93
C LEU A 105 21.37 -6.20 4.30
N ALA A 106 22.24 -6.83 3.50
CA ALA A 106 22.80 -8.15 3.80
C ALA A 106 23.54 -8.15 5.14
N ARG A 107 24.38 -7.13 5.39
CA ARG A 107 25.11 -6.98 6.67
C ARG A 107 24.21 -6.71 7.86
N LEU A 108 23.14 -5.94 7.69
CA LEU A 108 22.15 -5.71 8.76
C LEU A 108 21.51 -7.04 9.18
N VAL A 109 21.15 -7.86 8.21
CA VAL A 109 20.53 -9.16 8.47
C VAL A 109 21.53 -10.15 9.07
N HIS A 110 22.76 -10.14 8.59
CA HIS A 110 23.86 -10.92 9.16
C HIS A 110 24.12 -10.56 10.63
N SER A 111 24.20 -9.25 10.96
CA SER A 111 24.47 -8.81 12.33
C SER A 111 23.34 -9.12 13.32
N GLY A 112 22.11 -9.37 12.83
CA GLY A 112 20.93 -9.53 13.67
C GLY A 112 20.47 -8.22 14.34
N TRP A 113 21.12 -7.09 14.05
CA TRP A 113 20.82 -5.80 14.69
C TRP A 113 19.71 -5.05 13.96
N TYR A 114 18.54 -5.65 13.88
CA TYR A 114 17.34 -5.06 13.31
C TYR A 114 16.10 -5.64 13.97
N GLU A 115 15.01 -4.90 13.85
CA GLU A 115 13.69 -5.32 14.25
C GLU A 115 12.82 -5.52 13.00
N PRO A 116 12.32 -6.73 12.73
CA PRO A 116 11.55 -6.99 11.54
C PRO A 116 10.19 -6.29 11.60
N VAL A 117 9.78 -5.68 10.48
CA VAL A 117 8.42 -5.17 10.30
C VAL A 117 7.53 -6.33 9.90
N ALA A 118 6.49 -6.56 10.68
CA ALA A 118 5.51 -7.57 10.31
C ALA A 118 4.69 -7.14 9.09
N ILE A 119 4.72 -7.97 8.07
CA ILE A 119 3.91 -7.79 6.87
C ILE A 119 2.55 -8.41 7.12
N LYS A 120 1.49 -7.63 6.91
CA LYS A 120 0.10 -8.05 7.10
C LYS A 120 -0.33 -9.05 6.03
N SER A 121 -1.42 -9.75 6.26
CA SER A 121 -2.01 -10.64 5.27
C SER A 121 -2.45 -9.89 4.00
N LEU A 122 -2.39 -10.54 2.85
CA LEU A 122 -2.84 -9.93 1.59
C LEU A 122 -4.32 -9.51 1.65
N ASP A 123 -5.14 -10.21 2.41
CA ASP A 123 -6.55 -9.87 2.56
C ASP A 123 -6.72 -8.56 3.32
N ARG A 124 -5.91 -8.30 4.36
CA ARG A 124 -5.87 -7.01 5.05
C ARG A 124 -5.45 -5.87 4.11
N TYR A 125 -4.46 -6.11 3.26
CA TYR A 125 -4.06 -5.12 2.25
C TYR A 125 -5.15 -4.87 1.21
N ARG A 126 -5.86 -5.91 0.75
CA ARG A 126 -7.01 -5.78 -0.17
C ARG A 126 -8.13 -4.93 0.44
N MET A 127 -8.54 -5.27 1.67
CA MET A 127 -9.55 -4.50 2.41
C MET A 127 -9.13 -3.03 2.55
N ARG A 128 -7.88 -2.79 2.95
CA ARG A 128 -7.33 -1.44 3.12
C ARG A 128 -7.29 -0.66 1.81
N ALA A 129 -6.94 -1.31 0.70
CA ALA A 129 -6.94 -0.68 -0.62
C ALA A 129 -8.34 -0.21 -1.04
N VAL A 130 -9.38 -1.06 -0.85
CA VAL A 130 -10.77 -0.68 -1.13
C VAL A 130 -11.23 0.47 -0.25
N LEU A 131 -10.91 0.44 1.06
CA LEU A 131 -11.24 1.51 2.00
C LEU A 131 -10.60 2.84 1.57
N THR A 132 -9.30 2.81 1.25
CA THR A 132 -8.56 4.01 0.81
C THR A 132 -9.08 4.56 -0.53
N ALA A 133 -9.41 3.68 -1.48
CA ALA A 133 -10.02 4.07 -2.74
C ALA A 133 -11.40 4.74 -2.51
N ARG A 134 -12.24 4.15 -1.66
CA ARG A 134 -13.52 4.73 -1.27
C ARG A 134 -13.36 6.11 -0.62
N GLU A 135 -12.40 6.30 0.29
CA GLU A 135 -12.11 7.60 0.92
C GLU A 135 -11.70 8.64 -0.12
N ARG A 136 -10.89 8.24 -1.11
CA ARG A 136 -10.49 9.12 -2.21
C ARG A 136 -11.69 9.57 -3.04
N ILE A 137 -12.60 8.66 -3.39
CA ILE A 137 -13.84 8.97 -4.11
C ILE A 137 -14.70 9.95 -3.31
N VAL A 138 -14.82 9.78 -2.00
CA VAL A 138 -15.58 10.73 -1.15
C VAL A 138 -14.99 12.13 -1.22
N ARG A 139 -13.67 12.27 -1.17
CA ARG A 139 -13.00 13.56 -1.31
C ARG A 139 -13.22 14.17 -2.69
N MET A 140 -13.17 13.37 -3.76
CA MET A 140 -13.44 13.82 -5.13
C MET A 140 -14.89 14.31 -5.27
N CYS A 141 -15.87 13.63 -4.69
CA CYS A 141 -17.26 14.10 -4.66
C CYS A 141 -17.38 15.48 -3.98
N THR A 142 -16.71 15.67 -2.83
CA THR A 142 -16.71 16.94 -2.12
C THR A 142 -16.08 18.06 -2.95
N THR A 143 -14.94 17.79 -3.57
CA THR A 143 -14.26 18.75 -4.48
C THR A 143 -15.16 19.14 -5.64
N MET A 144 -15.83 18.19 -6.28
CA MET A 144 -16.74 18.41 -7.40
C MET A 144 -17.96 19.27 -6.98
N ILE A 145 -18.56 18.99 -5.83
CA ILE A 145 -19.67 19.79 -5.28
C ILE A 145 -19.21 21.22 -4.99
N ASN A 146 -18.03 21.41 -4.44
CA ASN A 146 -17.49 22.75 -4.15
C ASN A 146 -17.18 23.51 -5.44
N GLN A 147 -16.69 22.84 -6.48
CA GLN A 147 -16.47 23.43 -7.80
C GLN A 147 -17.79 23.89 -8.43
N LEU A 148 -18.82 23.04 -8.44
CA LEU A 148 -20.17 23.41 -8.94
C LEU A 148 -20.73 24.62 -8.19
N ARG A 149 -20.57 24.67 -6.85
CA ARG A 149 -20.99 25.82 -6.05
C ARG A 149 -20.20 27.10 -6.36
N GLY A 150 -18.89 26.96 -6.58
CA GLY A 150 -18.05 28.09 -6.97
C GLY A 150 -18.44 28.66 -8.30
N LEU A 151 -18.59 27.82 -9.32
CA LEU A 151 -19.07 28.24 -10.66
C LEU A 151 -20.45 28.89 -10.59
N ALA A 152 -21.40 28.28 -9.88
CA ALA A 152 -22.74 28.85 -9.73
C ALA A 152 -22.70 30.30 -9.18
N LYS A 153 -21.87 30.54 -8.16
CA LYS A 153 -21.67 31.88 -7.58
C LYS A 153 -21.11 32.87 -8.61
N THR A 154 -20.11 32.43 -9.41
CA THR A 154 -19.50 33.28 -10.44
C THR A 154 -20.52 33.79 -11.45
N PHE A 155 -21.53 32.96 -11.77
CA PHE A 155 -22.59 33.32 -12.72
C PHE A 155 -23.87 33.77 -12.04
N GLY A 156 -23.88 34.13 -10.75
CA GLY A 156 -25.05 34.61 -10.03
C GLY A 156 -26.16 33.57 -9.83
N LEU A 157 -25.85 32.25 -10.01
CA LEU A 157 -26.82 31.18 -9.85
C LEU A 157 -26.97 30.82 -8.36
N MET A 158 -28.14 30.98 -7.80
CA MET A 158 -28.43 30.74 -6.37
C MET A 158 -28.83 29.30 -6.15
N LEU A 159 -27.86 28.48 -5.66
CA LEU A 159 -28.12 27.10 -5.29
C LEU A 159 -28.73 26.99 -3.90
N SER A 160 -29.74 26.13 -3.74
CA SER A 160 -30.31 25.82 -2.42
C SER A 160 -29.32 25.05 -1.55
N ALA A 161 -29.44 25.21 -0.22
CA ALA A 161 -28.70 24.41 0.77
C ALA A 161 -29.23 22.98 0.76
N GLY A 162 -28.55 22.09 0.06
CA GLY A 162 -28.92 20.66 -0.03
C GLY A 162 -27.73 19.75 -0.20
N LYS A 163 -27.96 18.46 0.03
CA LYS A 163 -26.98 17.37 -0.20
C LYS A 163 -27.59 16.32 -1.11
N GLY A 164 -26.74 15.52 -1.73
CA GLY A 164 -27.18 14.38 -2.53
C GLY A 164 -28.01 14.79 -3.75
N GLN A 165 -29.16 14.14 -3.95
CA GLN A 165 -30.06 14.38 -5.07
C GLN A 165 -30.69 15.80 -5.04
N VAL A 166 -30.97 16.31 -3.83
CA VAL A 166 -31.53 17.67 -3.66
C VAL A 166 -30.58 18.73 -4.23
N PHE A 167 -29.29 18.57 -4.03
CA PHE A 167 -28.25 19.43 -4.58
C PHE A 167 -28.26 19.39 -6.12
N GLU A 168 -28.24 18.21 -6.73
CA GLU A 168 -28.19 18.04 -8.17
C GLU A 168 -29.45 18.62 -8.83
N THR A 169 -30.64 18.39 -8.25
CA THR A 169 -31.89 18.96 -8.71
C THR A 169 -31.86 20.49 -8.59
N SER A 170 -31.28 21.02 -7.51
CA SER A 170 -31.20 22.50 -7.36
C SER A 170 -30.25 23.11 -8.40
N VAL A 171 -29.17 22.46 -8.79
CA VAL A 171 -28.28 22.90 -9.85
C VAL A 171 -29.08 22.99 -11.17
N ARG A 172 -29.72 21.90 -11.60
CA ARG A 172 -30.47 21.86 -12.88
C ARG A 172 -31.60 22.88 -12.96
N ARG A 173 -32.23 23.19 -11.81
CA ARG A 173 -33.34 24.17 -11.78
C ARG A 173 -32.89 25.59 -12.09
N VAL A 174 -31.65 25.95 -11.73
CA VAL A 174 -31.16 27.32 -11.88
C VAL A 174 -30.27 27.52 -13.10
N LEU A 175 -30.06 26.48 -13.92
CA LEU A 175 -29.25 26.58 -15.13
C LEU A 175 -29.91 27.57 -16.11
N PRO A 176 -29.13 28.54 -16.62
CA PRO A 176 -29.62 29.50 -17.62
C PRO A 176 -29.82 28.81 -18.99
N ASP A 177 -30.43 29.52 -19.93
CA ASP A 177 -30.56 29.04 -21.31
C ASP A 177 -29.25 29.14 -22.13
N ASP A 178 -28.19 29.65 -21.52
CA ASP A 178 -26.84 29.62 -22.07
C ASP A 178 -26.35 28.17 -22.26
N THR A 179 -26.13 27.78 -23.49
CA THR A 179 -25.74 26.41 -23.85
C THR A 179 -24.37 26.03 -23.29
N VAL A 180 -23.41 26.96 -23.28
CA VAL A 180 -22.05 26.69 -22.77
C VAL A 180 -22.09 26.41 -21.28
N LEU A 181 -22.80 27.21 -20.50
CA LEU A 181 -22.95 26.98 -19.06
C LEU A 181 -23.74 25.72 -18.77
N ARG A 182 -24.79 25.44 -19.50
CA ARG A 182 -25.62 24.25 -19.37
C ARG A 182 -24.78 23.01 -19.60
N ASP A 183 -24.02 22.92 -20.69
CA ASP A 183 -23.18 21.80 -21.04
C ASP A 183 -22.06 21.60 -20.01
N LEU A 184 -21.45 22.69 -19.53
CA LEU A 184 -20.44 22.63 -18.47
C LEU A 184 -20.99 22.02 -17.17
N PHE A 185 -22.13 22.53 -16.67
CA PHE A 185 -22.71 22.03 -15.43
C PHE A 185 -23.22 20.59 -15.56
N GLU A 186 -23.86 20.23 -16.67
CA GLU A 186 -24.31 18.83 -16.88
C GLU A 186 -23.14 17.87 -17.00
N SER A 187 -22.04 18.27 -17.64
CA SER A 187 -20.82 17.46 -17.68
C SER A 187 -20.26 17.20 -16.26
N LEU A 188 -20.17 18.24 -15.42
CA LEU A 188 -19.69 18.10 -14.03
C LEU A 188 -20.66 17.27 -13.17
N LEU A 189 -21.97 17.42 -13.36
CA LEU A 189 -22.98 16.61 -12.67
C LEU A 189 -22.90 15.13 -13.10
N SER A 190 -22.64 14.84 -14.37
CA SER A 190 -22.44 13.49 -14.88
C SER A 190 -21.23 12.82 -14.20
N VAL A 191 -20.09 13.51 -14.11
CA VAL A 191 -18.90 13.03 -13.37
C VAL A 191 -19.24 12.80 -11.90
N LEU A 192 -19.94 13.73 -11.24
CA LEU A 192 -20.35 13.58 -9.84
C LEU A 192 -21.25 12.36 -9.63
N SER A 193 -22.18 12.11 -10.55
CA SER A 193 -23.04 10.91 -10.52
C SER A 193 -22.23 9.65 -10.62
N GLY A 194 -21.30 9.55 -11.57
CA GLY A 194 -20.38 8.41 -11.71
C GLY A 194 -19.55 8.15 -10.46
N LEU A 195 -19.01 9.22 -9.84
CA LEU A 195 -18.26 9.08 -8.57
C LEU A 195 -19.15 8.54 -7.44
N LYS A 196 -20.42 9.00 -7.35
CA LYS A 196 -21.36 8.49 -6.35
C LYS A 196 -21.70 7.01 -6.57
N ASP A 197 -21.81 6.58 -7.82
CA ASP A 197 -22.05 5.17 -8.15
C ASP A 197 -20.88 4.29 -7.74
N GLN A 198 -19.65 4.72 -8.03
CA GLN A 198 -18.45 4.02 -7.59
C GLN A 198 -18.34 3.98 -6.07
N ARG A 199 -18.63 5.08 -5.38
CA ARG A 199 -18.68 5.08 -3.92
C ARG A 199 -19.66 4.03 -3.39
N ARG A 200 -20.88 3.96 -3.95
CA ARG A 200 -21.87 2.93 -3.56
C ARG A 200 -21.38 1.51 -3.82
N ALA A 201 -20.64 1.30 -4.90
CA ALA A 201 -20.03 -0.02 -5.18
C ALA A 201 -19.01 -0.41 -4.12
N PHE A 202 -18.10 0.50 -3.74
CA PHE A 202 -17.13 0.27 -2.67
C PHE A 202 -17.82 0.10 -1.30
N ASP A 203 -18.87 0.89 -0.99
CA ASP A 203 -19.63 0.74 0.25
C ASP A 203 -20.23 -0.67 0.37
N ARG A 204 -20.78 -1.23 -0.74
CA ARG A 204 -21.30 -2.62 -0.77
C ARG A 204 -20.18 -3.64 -0.58
N GLN A 205 -19.03 -3.45 -1.22
CA GLN A 205 -17.88 -4.35 -1.11
C GLN A 205 -17.34 -4.36 0.33
N LEU A 206 -17.16 -3.19 0.94
CA LEU A 206 -16.69 -3.07 2.33
C LEU A 206 -17.70 -3.65 3.32
N ALA A 207 -19.01 -3.45 3.10
CA ALA A 207 -20.04 -4.05 3.93
C ALA A 207 -20.01 -5.60 3.86
N ARG A 208 -19.67 -6.17 2.69
CA ARG A 208 -19.48 -7.61 2.53
C ARG A 208 -18.26 -8.08 3.33
N PHE A 209 -17.10 -7.43 3.16
CA PHE A 209 -15.90 -7.74 3.95
C PHE A 209 -16.15 -7.71 5.45
N ALA A 210 -16.85 -6.67 5.96
CA ALA A 210 -17.13 -6.55 7.37
C ALA A 210 -18.01 -7.69 7.91
N ARG A 211 -18.90 -8.25 7.09
CA ARG A 211 -19.76 -9.39 7.48
C ARG A 211 -19.02 -10.73 7.44
N GLU A 212 -18.12 -10.91 6.47
CA GLU A 212 -17.40 -12.16 6.26
C GLU A 212 -16.20 -12.30 7.21
N ASP A 213 -15.59 -11.20 7.63
CA ASP A 213 -14.42 -11.19 8.50
C ASP A 213 -14.81 -11.23 9.99
N GLU A 214 -14.31 -12.23 10.70
CA GLU A 214 -14.63 -12.46 12.12
C GLU A 214 -14.15 -11.30 13.00
N ALA A 215 -12.93 -10.80 12.80
CA ALA A 215 -12.40 -9.68 13.57
C ALA A 215 -13.23 -8.40 13.36
N CYS A 216 -13.68 -8.15 12.12
CA CYS A 216 -14.60 -7.04 11.84
C CYS A 216 -15.93 -7.20 12.56
N ARG A 217 -16.49 -8.40 12.64
CA ARG A 217 -17.74 -8.67 13.38
C ARG A 217 -17.59 -8.41 14.87
N ILE A 218 -16.49 -8.90 15.45
CA ILE A 218 -16.18 -8.67 16.87
C ILE A 218 -16.04 -7.17 17.15
N VAL A 219 -15.24 -6.45 16.36
CA VAL A 219 -15.05 -5.00 16.54
C VAL A 219 -16.35 -4.21 16.33
N SER A 220 -17.18 -4.61 15.37
CA SER A 220 -18.48 -3.98 15.10
C SER A 220 -19.54 -4.25 16.17
N SER A 221 -19.34 -5.22 17.07
CA SER A 221 -20.27 -5.48 18.18
C SER A 221 -20.24 -4.38 19.26
N ALA A 222 -19.16 -3.58 19.29
CA ALA A 222 -19.05 -2.45 20.20
C ALA A 222 -19.98 -1.30 19.75
N PRO A 223 -20.78 -0.71 20.68
CA PRO A 223 -21.68 0.38 20.36
C PRO A 223 -20.98 1.56 19.68
N GLY A 224 -21.55 2.07 18.59
CA GLY A 224 -21.01 3.20 17.81
C GLY A 224 -19.94 2.84 16.78
N ILE A 225 -19.50 1.59 16.70
CA ILE A 225 -18.54 1.15 15.69
C ILE A 225 -19.28 0.58 14.47
N GLY A 226 -19.27 1.35 13.37
CA GLY A 226 -19.77 0.90 12.08
C GLY A 226 -18.74 0.09 11.30
N SER A 227 -19.18 -0.58 10.22
CA SER A 227 -18.35 -1.45 9.39
C SER A 227 -17.08 -0.77 8.84
N LEU A 228 -17.15 0.50 8.44
CA LEU A 228 -15.97 1.23 7.95
C LEU A 228 -14.91 1.43 9.04
N THR A 229 -15.35 1.76 10.26
CA THR A 229 -14.45 1.92 11.43
C THR A 229 -13.84 0.57 11.82
N ALA A 230 -14.64 -0.49 11.83
CA ALA A 230 -14.17 -1.85 12.10
C ALA A 230 -13.10 -2.29 11.07
N ILE A 231 -13.36 -2.10 9.78
CA ILE A 231 -12.37 -2.40 8.73
C ILE A 231 -11.10 -1.57 8.89
N ALA A 232 -11.23 -0.27 9.18
CA ALA A 232 -10.08 0.61 9.40
C ALA A 232 -9.21 0.10 10.56
N PHE A 233 -9.84 -0.27 11.68
CA PHE A 233 -9.16 -0.83 12.85
C PHE A 233 -8.50 -2.17 12.54
N VAL A 234 -9.27 -3.14 12.03
CA VAL A 234 -8.77 -4.50 11.74
C VAL A 234 -7.64 -4.48 10.72
N THR A 235 -7.73 -3.63 9.68
CA THR A 235 -6.64 -3.49 8.71
C THR A 235 -5.43 -2.72 9.25
N ALA A 236 -5.59 -1.95 10.33
CA ALA A 236 -4.46 -1.30 11.02
C ALA A 236 -3.74 -2.27 11.94
N VAL A 237 -4.47 -3.05 12.74
CA VAL A 237 -3.92 -3.98 13.74
C VAL A 237 -3.44 -5.29 13.07
N ASP A 238 -4.28 -5.93 12.24
CA ASP A 238 -4.14 -7.25 11.61
C ASP A 238 -4.12 -8.37 12.65
N ASP A 239 -2.99 -8.60 13.33
CA ASP A 239 -2.83 -9.57 14.40
C ASP A 239 -2.69 -8.86 15.75
N PRO A 240 -3.66 -9.00 16.67
CA PRO A 240 -3.60 -8.39 18.02
C PRO A 240 -2.48 -8.95 18.90
N ALA A 241 -2.01 -10.20 18.65
CA ALA A 241 -0.95 -10.82 19.46
C ALA A 241 0.43 -10.13 19.29
N ARG A 242 0.51 -9.14 18.40
CA ARG A 242 1.71 -8.32 18.16
C ARG A 242 1.87 -7.13 19.09
N PHE A 243 0.89 -6.90 19.95
CA PHE A 243 0.86 -5.80 20.92
C PHE A 243 0.70 -6.39 22.36
#